data_e84239b697e8c65882b84f6a744845d6
#
_entry.id   e84239b697e8c65882b84f6a744845d6
#
_cell.length_a   1.000
_cell.length_b   1.000
_cell.length_c   1.000
_cell.angle_alpha   90.00
_cell.angle_beta   90.00
_cell.angle_gamma   90.00
#
_symmetry.space_group_name_H-M   'P 1'
#
loop_
_entity.id
_entity.type
_entity.pdbx_description
1 polymer ?
#
loop_
_entity_poly.entity_id
_entity_poly.type
_entity_poly.pdbx_seq_one_letter_code
_entity_poly.pdbx_strand_id
1 'polypeptide(L)'
;MTESEMKQQRASNSSVERERNKNLSMIFNGTSNTKRQRLYQEFGYPLHLTFDDFYRAYRRNAVAGAAVTRMLDGCWEDYPDVYEGDQTKDASKQTAWDKRVNKLLKRCWEQIKGADRRNLVGRYSAILLQIKDSKKWSEPVDTTIVGRLEEKALVKLIPAWEAQIDPINWDDNPDSETFGEVTMYSFTELPVDGNFDASPGRIINVHPDRVIILAEGSDDGVMTSGKSLLEAGFNKLLDIEKVSGGASEGFLKNASRQLNYSFSEKTNFSALAKALGVAEGQLAEALDQQVRRLNDSTDSASFMQAGTAEVLSVAAADPEPTWRTALSEFCATVPIPVKELVGMQTGERASTEDAKGWGRTRMSRRKGFLTDVITDVVSRFWTLGIIPPAQNEEITVGWSDLLAPSQAEKIANMDKLADVAVKSTNAFGRSAITENEIRAAGELQPLPELDDEDLPDGNKPKPDPLADPQSEAEKSGDTTVES
;
A
#
# COMPACT_ATOMS: atom_id res chain seq x y z
N MET A 1 34.77 3.82 18.58
CA MET A 1 34.27 5.19 18.29
C MET A 1 33.72 5.79 19.56
N THR A 2 34.15 6.97 19.93
CA THR A 2 33.63 7.69 21.09
C THR A 2 32.26 8.29 20.77
N GLU A 3 31.44 8.58 21.78
CA GLU A 3 30.14 9.25 21.62
C GLU A 3 30.24 10.59 20.89
N SER A 4 31.40 11.25 21.00
CA SER A 4 31.76 12.48 20.28
C SER A 4 31.94 12.24 18.78
N GLU A 5 32.60 11.14 18.39
CA GLU A 5 32.82 10.77 16.99
C GLU A 5 31.50 10.35 16.33
N MET A 6 30.60 9.64 17.04
CA MET A 6 29.27 9.31 16.53
C MET A 6 28.38 10.54 16.30
N LYS A 7 28.45 11.54 17.20
CA LYS A 7 27.75 12.82 17.00
C LYS A 7 28.31 13.59 15.81
N GLN A 8 29.64 13.54 15.62
CA GLN A 8 30.29 14.22 14.51
C GLN A 8 29.98 13.56 13.16
N GLN A 9 29.88 12.23 13.12
CA GLN A 9 29.52 11.48 11.92
C GLN A 9 28.03 11.63 11.58
N ARG A 10 27.13 11.65 12.55
CA ARG A 10 25.71 11.99 12.37
C ARG A 10 25.55 13.43 11.85
N ALA A 11 26.32 14.36 12.37
CA ALA A 11 26.33 15.75 11.89
C ALA A 11 26.88 15.85 10.46
N SER A 12 27.90 15.06 10.12
CA SER A 12 28.46 14.99 8.78
C SER A 12 27.47 14.41 7.77
N ASN A 13 26.83 13.26 8.09
CA ASN A 13 25.83 12.66 7.21
C ASN A 13 24.60 13.57 7.03
N SER A 14 24.15 14.22 8.11
CA SER A 14 23.06 15.20 8.02
C SER A 14 23.46 16.45 7.22
N SER A 15 24.73 16.82 7.21
CA SER A 15 25.22 17.94 6.40
C SER A 15 25.31 17.57 4.91
N VAL A 16 25.74 16.35 4.59
CA VAL A 16 25.77 15.83 3.21
C VAL A 16 24.36 15.68 2.66
N GLU A 17 23.42 15.15 3.43
CA GLU A 17 22.00 15.13 3.04
C GLU A 17 21.43 16.53 2.86
N ARG A 18 21.75 17.46 3.75
CA ARG A 18 21.32 18.86 3.61
C ARG A 18 21.90 19.51 2.37
N GLU A 19 23.18 19.26 2.05
CA GLU A 19 23.79 19.78 0.82
C GLU A 19 23.23 19.11 -0.43
N ARG A 20 23.01 17.80 -0.41
CA ARG A 20 22.35 17.08 -1.51
C ARG A 20 20.93 17.61 -1.74
N ASN A 21 20.14 17.76 -0.69
CA ASN A 21 18.79 18.32 -0.76
C ASN A 21 18.80 19.80 -1.17
N LYS A 22 19.79 20.58 -0.75
CA LYS A 22 19.99 21.96 -1.17
C LYS A 22 20.37 22.03 -2.65
N ASN A 23 21.25 21.14 -3.12
CA ASN A 23 21.63 21.07 -4.52
C ASN A 23 20.48 20.58 -5.41
N LEU A 24 19.71 19.58 -4.97
CA LEU A 24 18.49 19.16 -5.64
C LEU A 24 17.45 20.28 -5.67
N SER A 25 17.26 21.00 -4.57
CA SER A 25 16.34 22.14 -4.54
C SER A 25 16.81 23.30 -5.43
N MET A 26 18.12 23.50 -5.58
CA MET A 26 18.68 24.47 -6.53
C MET A 26 18.47 24.04 -7.99
N ILE A 27 18.59 22.75 -8.30
CA ILE A 27 18.37 22.21 -9.64
C ILE A 27 16.90 22.33 -10.03
N PHE A 28 15.99 21.99 -9.12
CA PHE A 28 14.56 22.00 -9.39
C PHE A 28 13.91 23.38 -9.24
N ASN A 29 14.44 24.26 -8.38
CA ASN A 29 13.84 25.56 -8.09
C ASN A 29 14.54 26.76 -8.74
N GLY A 30 15.68 26.56 -9.40
CA GLY A 30 16.49 27.64 -9.98
C GLY A 30 17.15 28.51 -8.91
N THR A 31 18.14 29.29 -9.31
CA THR A 31 18.94 30.18 -8.42
C THR A 31 18.25 31.50 -8.08
N SER A 32 17.03 31.75 -8.58
CA SER A 32 16.29 32.96 -8.30
C SER A 32 15.22 32.73 -7.23
N ASN A 33 15.09 33.67 -6.33
CA ASN A 33 14.06 33.75 -5.29
C ASN A 33 12.68 33.97 -5.94
N THR A 34 12.23 32.98 -6.73
CA THR A 34 11.04 33.05 -7.54
C THR A 34 9.78 32.83 -6.70
N LYS A 35 8.66 33.30 -7.22
CA LYS A 35 7.33 33.12 -6.63
C LYS A 35 7.05 31.65 -6.26
N ARG A 36 7.63 30.66 -6.99
CA ARG A 36 7.51 29.22 -6.71
C ARG A 36 8.12 28.78 -5.38
N GLN A 37 9.26 29.34 -4.97
CA GLN A 37 9.89 28.99 -3.68
C GLN A 37 9.06 29.50 -2.50
N ARG A 38 8.35 30.62 -2.67
CA ARG A 38 7.44 31.15 -1.63
C ARG A 38 6.13 30.41 -1.58
N LEU A 39 5.65 29.82 -2.69
CA LEU A 39 4.38 29.13 -2.72
C LEU A 39 4.31 27.97 -1.72
N TYR A 40 5.38 27.20 -1.53
CA TYR A 40 5.40 26.14 -0.52
C TYR A 40 5.22 26.71 0.89
N GLN A 41 5.88 27.81 1.22
CA GLN A 41 5.73 28.47 2.52
C GLN A 41 4.36 29.15 2.66
N GLU A 42 3.91 29.84 1.61
CA GLU A 42 2.61 30.54 1.58
C GLU A 42 1.43 29.58 1.71
N PHE A 43 1.51 28.40 1.09
CA PHE A 43 0.50 27.34 1.22
C PHE A 43 0.67 26.47 2.46
N GLY A 44 1.75 26.67 3.23
CA GLY A 44 2.03 25.88 4.43
C GLY A 44 2.33 24.42 4.12
N TYR A 45 3.01 24.16 2.99
CA TYR A 45 3.52 22.83 2.68
C TYR A 45 4.88 22.62 3.34
N PRO A 46 5.16 21.42 3.88
CA PRO A 46 6.44 21.09 4.45
C PRO A 46 7.52 21.08 3.37
N LEU A 47 8.69 21.65 3.68
CA LEU A 47 9.85 21.63 2.77
C LEU A 47 10.52 20.26 2.74
N HIS A 48 10.49 19.55 3.86
CA HIS A 48 11.01 18.20 4.02
C HIS A 48 9.96 17.35 4.72
N LEU A 49 9.75 16.16 4.19
CA LEU A 49 8.86 15.18 4.78
C LEU A 49 9.67 14.20 5.63
N THR A 50 9.17 13.90 6.80
CA THR A 50 9.74 12.95 7.74
C THR A 50 8.80 11.76 7.93
N PHE A 51 9.30 10.67 8.51
CA PHE A 51 8.45 9.54 8.88
C PHE A 51 7.26 9.96 9.76
N ASP A 52 7.47 10.91 10.68
CA ASP A 52 6.43 11.37 11.58
C ASP A 52 5.27 12.06 10.82
N ASP A 53 5.58 12.79 9.75
CA ASP A 53 4.56 13.40 8.89
C ASP A 53 3.71 12.32 8.20
N PHE A 54 4.33 11.29 7.62
CA PHE A 54 3.63 10.17 6.99
C PHE A 54 2.81 9.37 8.00
N TYR A 55 3.38 9.10 9.16
CA TYR A 55 2.71 8.33 10.21
C TYR A 55 1.48 9.07 10.76
N ARG A 56 1.58 10.38 11.00
CA ARG A 56 0.45 11.23 11.43
C ARG A 56 -0.63 11.29 10.35
N ALA A 57 -0.24 11.47 9.08
CA ALA A 57 -1.19 11.44 7.97
C ALA A 57 -1.92 10.09 7.91
N TYR A 58 -1.20 8.96 7.94
CA TYR A 58 -1.80 7.63 7.97
C TYR A 58 -2.78 7.45 9.13
N ARG A 59 -2.45 7.93 10.32
CA ARG A 59 -3.26 7.74 11.54
C ARG A 59 -4.49 8.65 11.61
N ARG A 60 -4.46 9.84 11.04
CA ARG A 60 -5.46 10.88 11.28
C ARG A 60 -6.12 11.44 10.03
N ASN A 61 -5.47 11.39 8.88
CA ASN A 61 -6.08 11.80 7.62
C ASN A 61 -6.87 10.64 7.02
N ALA A 62 -8.17 10.83 6.81
CA ALA A 62 -9.06 9.77 6.33
C ALA A 62 -8.66 9.23 4.94
N VAL A 63 -8.21 10.12 4.04
CA VAL A 63 -7.83 9.75 2.67
C VAL A 63 -6.49 9.01 2.66
N ALA A 64 -5.50 9.48 3.44
CA ALA A 64 -4.21 8.81 3.59
C ALA A 64 -4.36 7.41 4.21
N GLY A 65 -5.14 7.31 5.29
CA GLY A 65 -5.44 6.03 5.93
C GLY A 65 -6.15 5.05 4.99
N ALA A 66 -7.11 5.55 4.21
CA ALA A 66 -7.80 4.76 3.21
C ALA A 66 -6.84 4.29 2.10
N ALA A 67 -5.95 5.14 1.59
CA ALA A 67 -5.00 4.80 0.54
C ALA A 67 -4.08 3.65 0.96
N VAL A 68 -3.47 3.73 2.15
CA VAL A 68 -2.62 2.66 2.69
C VAL A 68 -3.42 1.37 2.90
N THR A 69 -4.60 1.46 3.50
CA THR A 69 -5.41 0.27 3.81
C THR A 69 -5.92 -0.40 2.53
N ARG A 70 -6.40 0.37 1.54
CA ARG A 70 -6.89 -0.16 0.27
C ARG A 70 -5.77 -0.82 -0.53
N MET A 71 -4.58 -0.19 -0.59
CA MET A 71 -3.42 -0.78 -1.26
C MET A 71 -3.01 -2.09 -0.59
N LEU A 72 -2.86 -2.07 0.74
CA LEU A 72 -2.47 -3.23 1.51
C LEU A 72 -3.46 -4.38 1.34
N ASP A 73 -4.74 -4.15 1.69
CA ASP A 73 -5.75 -5.20 1.68
C ASP A 73 -6.04 -5.70 0.26
N GLY A 74 -5.98 -4.81 -0.74
CA GLY A 74 -6.13 -5.21 -2.12
C GLY A 74 -4.98 -6.08 -2.64
N CYS A 75 -3.74 -5.86 -2.19
CA CYS A 75 -2.61 -6.72 -2.55
C CYS A 75 -2.59 -8.02 -1.73
N TRP A 76 -3.08 -8.01 -0.49
CA TRP A 76 -3.12 -9.14 0.43
C TRP A 76 -4.55 -9.69 0.60
N GLU A 77 -5.33 -9.70 -0.48
CA GLU A 77 -6.67 -10.29 -0.51
C GLU A 77 -6.61 -11.79 -0.21
N ASP A 78 -5.59 -12.45 -0.69
CA ASP A 78 -5.18 -13.81 -0.39
C ASP A 78 -3.67 -13.90 -0.16
N TYR A 79 -3.21 -15.00 0.42
CA TYR A 79 -1.80 -15.28 0.58
C TYR A 79 -1.31 -16.19 -0.54
N PRO A 80 -0.10 -15.92 -1.08
CA PRO A 80 0.45 -16.77 -2.15
C PRO A 80 0.93 -18.10 -1.62
N ASP A 81 0.96 -19.08 -2.50
CA ASP A 81 1.69 -20.31 -2.29
C ASP A 81 3.11 -20.21 -2.86
N VAL A 82 4.08 -20.79 -2.15
CA VAL A 82 5.48 -20.84 -2.59
C VAL A 82 5.82 -22.25 -3.05
N TYR A 83 6.40 -22.35 -4.23
CA TYR A 83 6.76 -23.59 -4.88
C TYR A 83 8.28 -23.65 -5.12
N GLU A 84 8.82 -24.86 -5.06
CA GLU A 84 10.21 -25.16 -5.37
C GLU A 84 10.42 -25.20 -6.90
N GLY A 85 11.41 -24.44 -7.39
CA GLY A 85 11.72 -24.34 -8.81
C GLY A 85 10.66 -23.63 -9.64
N ASP A 86 10.68 -23.82 -10.95
CA ASP A 86 9.73 -23.26 -11.92
C ASP A 86 8.48 -24.15 -12.05
N GLN A 87 7.70 -24.27 -10.98
CA GLN A 87 6.51 -25.11 -10.99
C GLN A 87 5.23 -24.31 -11.26
N THR A 88 4.41 -24.85 -12.15
CA THR A 88 3.04 -24.37 -12.37
C THR A 88 2.12 -24.74 -11.19
N LYS A 89 1.08 -23.93 -10.96
CA LYS A 89 0.08 -23.98 -9.86
C LYS A 89 -0.72 -25.29 -9.74
N ASP A 90 -0.20 -26.43 -10.11
CA ASP A 90 -0.92 -27.67 -9.98
C ASP A 90 -0.75 -28.23 -8.55
N ALA A 91 -1.77 -28.03 -7.72
CA ALA A 91 -1.78 -28.48 -6.32
C ALA A 91 -1.53 -29.99 -6.17
N SER A 92 -1.74 -30.78 -7.22
CA SER A 92 -1.48 -32.24 -7.24
C SER A 92 0.01 -32.55 -7.29
N LYS A 93 0.85 -31.60 -7.70
CA LYS A 93 2.29 -31.75 -7.89
C LYS A 93 3.13 -31.13 -6.78
N GLN A 94 2.52 -30.64 -5.69
CA GLN A 94 3.25 -30.04 -4.57
C GLN A 94 4.25 -31.03 -3.96
N THR A 95 5.52 -30.57 -3.87
CA THR A 95 6.60 -31.32 -3.25
C THR A 95 6.46 -31.39 -1.71
N ALA A 96 7.26 -32.19 -1.06
CA ALA A 96 7.35 -32.20 0.41
C ALA A 96 7.90 -30.87 0.93
N TRP A 97 8.81 -30.23 0.18
CA TRP A 97 9.35 -28.92 0.49
C TRP A 97 8.27 -27.83 0.43
N ASP A 98 7.46 -27.78 -0.64
CA ASP A 98 6.36 -26.82 -0.80
C ASP A 98 5.39 -26.87 0.39
N LYS A 99 4.95 -28.09 0.75
CA LYS A 99 4.03 -28.29 1.88
C LYS A 99 4.62 -27.81 3.20
N ARG A 100 5.91 -28.02 3.39
CA ARG A 100 6.64 -27.62 4.58
C ARG A 100 6.77 -26.12 4.68
N VAL A 101 7.22 -25.45 3.61
CA VAL A 101 7.41 -24.00 3.55
C VAL A 101 6.09 -23.25 3.69
N ASN A 102 5.05 -23.66 2.92
CA ASN A 102 3.74 -23.02 3.01
C ASN A 102 3.11 -23.18 4.41
N LYS A 103 3.35 -24.32 5.08
CA LYS A 103 2.93 -24.49 6.49
C LYS A 103 3.63 -23.52 7.43
N LEU A 104 4.92 -23.26 7.23
CA LEU A 104 5.69 -22.27 8.01
C LEU A 104 5.19 -20.86 7.71
N LEU A 105 5.06 -20.50 6.44
CA LEU A 105 4.62 -19.17 6.00
C LEU A 105 3.21 -18.82 6.50
N LYS A 106 2.28 -19.79 6.60
CA LYS A 106 0.96 -19.56 7.20
C LYS A 106 1.02 -18.96 8.61
N ARG A 107 2.10 -19.18 9.34
CA ARG A 107 2.32 -18.58 10.67
C ARG A 107 2.93 -17.18 10.59
N CYS A 108 3.46 -16.79 9.44
CA CYS A 108 4.25 -15.57 9.24
C CYS A 108 3.51 -14.49 8.43
N TRP A 109 2.46 -14.84 7.70
CA TRP A 109 1.80 -13.93 6.75
C TRP A 109 1.34 -12.62 7.38
N GLU A 110 0.72 -12.68 8.57
CA GLU A 110 0.25 -11.47 9.26
C GLU A 110 1.39 -10.51 9.61
N GLN A 111 2.57 -11.05 9.95
CA GLN A 111 3.76 -10.25 10.26
C GLN A 111 4.36 -9.68 8.98
N ILE A 112 4.41 -10.44 7.89
CA ILE A 112 4.89 -9.97 6.59
C ILE A 112 3.95 -8.89 6.05
N LYS A 113 2.62 -9.11 6.06
CA LYS A 113 1.63 -8.09 5.74
C LYS A 113 1.76 -6.86 6.64
N GLY A 114 2.06 -7.08 7.93
CA GLY A 114 2.32 -6.00 8.90
C GLY A 114 3.57 -5.19 8.58
N ALA A 115 4.63 -5.81 8.05
CA ALA A 115 5.82 -5.12 7.57
C ALA A 115 5.53 -4.33 6.29
N ASP A 116 4.78 -4.90 5.35
CA ASP A 116 4.35 -4.20 4.14
C ASP A 116 3.50 -2.97 4.44
N ARG A 117 2.58 -3.05 5.42
CA ARG A 117 1.85 -1.86 5.90
C ARG A 117 2.80 -0.75 6.35
N ARG A 118 3.86 -1.10 7.05
CA ARG A 118 4.85 -0.15 7.55
C ARG A 118 5.69 0.44 6.43
N ASN A 119 6.01 -0.37 5.43
CA ASN A 119 6.69 0.06 4.22
C ASN A 119 5.84 1.06 3.41
N LEU A 120 4.54 0.81 3.24
CA LEU A 120 3.65 1.74 2.55
C LEU A 120 3.54 3.12 3.23
N VAL A 121 3.67 3.16 4.56
CA VAL A 121 3.61 4.42 5.32
C VAL A 121 4.98 5.10 5.39
N GLY A 122 6.04 4.36 5.71
CA GLY A 122 7.41 4.85 5.76
C GLY A 122 8.10 4.78 4.40
N ARG A 123 9.36 5.12 4.38
CA ARG A 123 10.24 4.91 3.21
C ARG A 123 10.75 3.48 3.17
N TYR A 124 10.90 2.88 4.33
CA TYR A 124 11.24 1.48 4.48
C TYR A 124 10.63 0.92 5.77
N SER A 125 10.65 -0.37 5.88
CA SER A 125 10.32 -1.10 7.10
C SER A 125 11.26 -2.27 7.26
N ALA A 126 11.22 -2.94 8.38
CA ALA A 126 12.02 -4.13 8.59
C ALA A 126 11.19 -5.27 9.18
N ILE A 127 11.65 -6.49 8.91
CA ILE A 127 11.24 -7.71 9.60
C ILE A 127 12.44 -8.20 10.40
N LEU A 128 12.32 -8.24 11.74
CA LEU A 128 13.31 -8.84 12.58
C LEU A 128 12.95 -10.30 12.87
N LEU A 129 13.94 -11.17 12.77
CA LEU A 129 13.80 -12.60 13.03
C LEU A 129 14.22 -12.93 14.46
N GLN A 130 13.27 -13.32 15.29
CA GLN A 130 13.58 -13.87 16.61
C GLN A 130 13.86 -15.36 16.49
N ILE A 131 15.13 -15.75 16.68
CA ILE A 131 15.65 -17.09 16.47
C ILE A 131 16.22 -17.68 17.77
N LYS A 132 16.01 -18.96 17.98
CA LYS A 132 16.57 -19.73 19.11
C LYS A 132 17.94 -20.32 18.73
N ASP A 133 18.98 -19.52 18.83
CA ASP A 133 20.35 -19.92 18.52
C ASP A 133 21.32 -19.71 19.68
N SER A 134 20.80 -19.32 20.87
CA SER A 134 21.56 -19.04 22.08
C SER A 134 22.56 -17.87 21.96
N LYS A 135 22.51 -17.12 20.84
CA LYS A 135 23.35 -15.94 20.60
C LYS A 135 22.62 -14.64 20.95
N LYS A 136 23.40 -13.58 21.17
CA LYS A 136 22.84 -12.24 21.35
C LYS A 136 22.32 -11.69 20.01
N TRP A 137 21.43 -10.74 20.06
CA TRP A 137 20.90 -10.08 18.86
C TRP A 137 21.96 -9.41 17.99
N SER A 138 23.05 -8.93 18.63
CA SER A 138 24.18 -8.28 17.93
C SER A 138 25.21 -9.27 17.36
N GLU A 139 25.04 -10.56 17.57
CA GLU A 139 25.94 -11.59 17.05
C GLU A 139 25.33 -12.27 15.82
N PRO A 140 26.16 -12.75 14.88
CA PRO A 140 25.70 -13.59 13.77
C PRO A 140 24.90 -14.79 14.27
N VAL A 141 23.96 -15.25 13.44
CA VAL A 141 23.12 -16.40 13.77
C VAL A 141 23.97 -17.69 13.74
N ASP A 142 23.82 -18.53 14.77
CA ASP A 142 24.45 -19.86 14.78
C ASP A 142 23.64 -20.84 13.92
N THR A 143 23.99 -20.93 12.65
CA THR A 143 23.33 -21.81 11.67
C THR A 143 23.38 -23.29 12.05
N THR A 144 24.39 -23.71 12.84
CA THR A 144 24.51 -25.11 13.29
C THR A 144 23.42 -25.46 14.30
N ILE A 145 23.14 -24.55 15.25
CA ILE A 145 22.07 -24.73 16.23
C ILE A 145 20.71 -24.64 15.53
N VAL A 146 20.54 -23.66 14.65
CA VAL A 146 19.30 -23.44 13.89
C VAL A 146 18.99 -24.66 13.02
N GLY A 147 19.97 -25.20 12.28
CA GLY A 147 19.79 -26.37 11.43
C GLY A 147 19.39 -27.64 12.18
N ARG A 148 19.76 -27.77 13.48
CA ARG A 148 19.27 -28.87 14.33
C ARG A 148 17.84 -28.69 14.80
N LEU A 149 17.41 -27.45 15.01
CA LEU A 149 16.05 -27.09 15.48
C LEU A 149 15.09 -26.91 14.31
N GLU A 150 15.60 -26.60 13.13
CA GLU A 150 14.85 -26.34 11.91
C GLU A 150 13.74 -25.28 12.14
N GLU A 151 12.51 -25.53 11.70
CA GLU A 151 11.37 -24.60 11.84
C GLU A 151 11.07 -24.19 13.30
N LYS A 152 11.49 -25.01 14.27
CA LYS A 152 11.33 -24.71 15.70
C LYS A 152 12.32 -23.65 16.20
N ALA A 153 13.34 -23.34 15.42
CA ALA A 153 14.29 -22.28 15.72
C ALA A 153 13.63 -20.90 15.56
N LEU A 154 12.75 -20.75 14.59
CA LEU A 154 12.00 -19.49 14.37
C LEU A 154 10.91 -19.33 15.43
N VAL A 155 11.06 -18.33 16.30
CA VAL A 155 10.08 -17.99 17.35
C VAL A 155 8.97 -17.14 16.76
N LYS A 156 9.33 -16.02 16.16
CA LYS A 156 8.40 -15.08 15.48
C LYS A 156 9.15 -14.11 14.58
N LEU A 157 8.40 -13.49 13.69
CA LEU A 157 8.81 -12.30 12.95
C LEU A 157 8.30 -11.05 13.69
N ILE A 158 9.12 -10.01 13.75
CA ILE A 158 8.78 -8.74 14.41
C ILE A 158 8.85 -7.64 13.35
N PRO A 159 7.72 -7.14 12.86
CA PRO A 159 7.73 -6.03 11.92
C PRO A 159 8.03 -4.71 12.64
N ALA A 160 8.98 -3.95 12.12
CA ALA A 160 9.42 -2.67 12.65
C ALA A 160 9.14 -1.51 11.70
N TRP A 161 8.81 -0.34 12.27
CA TRP A 161 8.68 0.91 11.54
C TRP A 161 10.06 1.49 11.21
N GLU A 162 10.14 2.34 10.17
CA GLU A 162 11.31 3.15 9.86
C GLU A 162 11.91 3.83 11.11
N ALA A 163 11.08 4.46 11.92
CA ALA A 163 11.51 5.14 13.16
C ALA A 163 12.04 4.22 14.26
N GLN A 164 11.88 2.92 14.12
CA GLN A 164 12.33 1.93 15.13
C GLN A 164 13.64 1.27 14.77
N ILE A 165 14.06 1.34 13.51
CA ILE A 165 15.26 0.64 13.03
C ILE A 165 16.16 1.58 12.23
N ASP A 166 17.40 1.69 12.63
CA ASP A 166 18.42 2.51 11.97
C ASP A 166 19.66 1.69 11.68
N PRO A 167 20.26 1.81 10.49
CA PRO A 167 21.60 1.28 10.23
C PRO A 167 22.63 2.10 11.01
N ILE A 168 23.51 1.45 11.75
CA ILE A 168 24.51 2.13 12.59
C ILE A 168 25.96 1.91 12.17
N ASN A 169 26.25 0.77 11.53
CA ASN A 169 27.58 0.47 11.02
C ASN A 169 27.47 -0.10 9.60
N TRP A 170 28.46 0.22 8.79
CA TRP A 170 28.62 -0.28 7.42
C TRP A 170 29.99 -0.95 7.26
N ASP A 171 30.11 -1.78 6.24
CA ASP A 171 31.40 -2.32 5.82
C ASP A 171 32.18 -1.27 5.03
N ASP A 172 33.23 -0.74 5.63
CA ASP A 172 34.08 0.31 5.03
C ASP A 172 35.30 -0.30 4.30
N ASN A 173 35.47 -1.62 4.33
CA ASN A 173 36.62 -2.25 3.70
C ASN A 173 36.43 -2.33 2.17
N PRO A 174 37.20 -1.57 1.37
CA PRO A 174 37.04 -1.55 -0.08
C PRO A 174 37.39 -2.89 -0.77
N ASP A 175 38.07 -3.80 -0.07
CA ASP A 175 38.42 -5.14 -0.57
C ASP A 175 37.38 -6.20 -0.18
N SER A 176 36.32 -5.82 0.52
CA SER A 176 35.23 -6.71 0.93
C SER A 176 34.18 -6.85 -0.18
N GLU A 177 33.65 -8.04 -0.35
CA GLU A 177 32.51 -8.28 -1.24
C GLU A 177 31.24 -7.59 -0.76
N THR A 178 31.16 -7.30 0.54
CA THR A 178 30.04 -6.62 1.20
C THR A 178 30.30 -5.12 1.44
N PHE A 179 31.24 -4.52 0.70
CA PHE A 179 31.54 -3.10 0.82
C PHE A 179 30.30 -2.22 0.67
N GLY A 180 30.07 -1.37 1.66
CA GLY A 180 28.90 -0.48 1.70
C GLY A 180 27.61 -1.14 2.23
N GLU A 181 27.63 -2.42 2.56
CA GLU A 181 26.50 -3.07 3.24
C GLU A 181 26.45 -2.74 4.73
N VAL A 182 25.26 -2.81 5.29
CA VAL A 182 25.05 -2.55 6.72
C VAL A 182 25.52 -3.76 7.52
N THR A 183 26.44 -3.55 8.46
CA THR A 183 26.97 -4.61 9.35
C THR A 183 26.26 -4.64 10.71
N MET A 184 25.53 -3.61 11.08
CA MET A 184 24.77 -3.56 12.33
C MET A 184 23.60 -2.59 12.26
N TYR A 185 22.45 -3.02 12.77
CA TYR A 185 21.27 -2.20 12.96
C TYR A 185 21.03 -1.89 14.45
N SER A 186 20.42 -0.73 14.71
CA SER A 186 19.86 -0.39 16.02
C SER A 186 18.35 -0.54 15.98
N PHE A 187 17.78 -1.34 16.84
CA PHE A 187 16.34 -1.48 16.99
C PHE A 187 15.86 -0.89 18.31
N THR A 188 14.90 0.00 18.27
CA THR A 188 14.30 0.66 19.43
C THR A 188 12.89 0.14 19.66
N GLU A 189 12.67 -0.50 20.81
CA GLU A 189 11.35 -1.01 21.23
C GLU A 189 10.47 0.11 21.79
N LEU A 190 10.21 1.16 21.04
CA LEU A 190 9.31 2.25 21.46
C LEU A 190 7.94 2.08 20.80
N PRO A 191 6.84 2.40 21.50
CA PRO A 191 5.58 2.67 20.83
C PRO A 191 5.75 3.91 19.97
N VAL A 192 5.41 3.82 18.71
CA VAL A 192 5.51 4.93 17.73
C VAL A 192 4.43 6.01 17.97
N ASP A 193 3.43 5.71 18.80
CA ASP A 193 2.23 6.53 19.04
C ASP A 193 2.45 7.83 19.85
N GLY A 194 3.70 8.22 20.10
CA GLY A 194 3.99 9.56 20.66
C GLY A 194 3.52 9.81 22.08
N ASN A 195 3.14 8.79 22.84
CA ASN A 195 2.94 8.92 24.29
C ASN A 195 4.32 8.96 24.95
N PHE A 196 4.91 10.14 24.99
CA PHE A 196 6.26 10.41 25.50
C PHE A 196 6.44 10.18 27.01
N ASP A 197 5.37 9.84 27.73
CA ASP A 197 5.40 9.49 29.16
C ASP A 197 5.80 8.03 29.41
N ALA A 198 5.97 7.23 28.37
CA ALA A 198 6.49 5.87 28.50
C ALA A 198 8.02 5.92 28.68
N SER A 199 8.53 5.09 29.60
CA SER A 199 9.96 4.88 29.80
C SER A 199 10.72 4.74 28.48
N PRO A 200 11.96 5.27 28.36
CA PRO A 200 12.74 5.13 27.14
C PRO A 200 12.82 3.65 26.76
N GLY A 201 12.37 3.32 25.55
CA GLY A 201 12.35 1.94 25.09
C GLY A 201 13.74 1.35 25.06
N ARG A 202 13.80 0.04 25.16
CA ARG A 202 15.07 -0.68 25.10
C ARG A 202 15.66 -0.56 23.69
N ILE A 203 16.93 -0.16 23.58
CA ILE A 203 17.69 -0.14 22.35
C ILE A 203 18.48 -1.44 22.25
N ILE A 204 18.35 -2.14 21.15
CA ILE A 204 19.00 -3.42 20.87
C ILE A 204 19.78 -3.30 19.58
N ASN A 205 21.06 -3.67 19.59
CA ASN A 205 21.82 -3.84 18.36
C ASN A 205 21.47 -5.19 17.74
N VAL A 206 21.22 -5.20 16.45
CA VAL A 206 20.76 -6.38 15.71
C VAL A 206 21.68 -6.64 14.53
N HIS A 207 22.16 -7.89 14.43
CA HIS A 207 22.98 -8.31 13.31
C HIS A 207 22.13 -8.43 12.03
N PRO A 208 22.67 -8.11 10.83
CA PRO A 208 21.95 -8.19 9.56
C PRO A 208 21.31 -9.54 9.25
N ASP A 209 21.88 -10.65 9.71
CA ASP A 209 21.27 -11.99 9.55
C ASP A 209 19.83 -12.05 10.06
N ARG A 210 19.51 -11.22 11.06
CA ARG A 210 18.22 -11.18 11.74
C ARG A 210 17.30 -10.09 11.22
N VAL A 211 17.70 -9.38 10.14
CA VAL A 211 16.96 -8.23 9.61
C VAL A 211 16.70 -8.45 8.13
N ILE A 212 15.46 -8.24 7.71
CA ILE A 212 15.05 -8.14 6.31
C ILE A 212 14.45 -6.76 6.13
N ILE A 213 14.98 -5.97 5.21
CA ILE A 213 14.50 -4.61 4.92
C ILE A 213 13.52 -4.67 3.74
N LEU A 214 12.41 -3.96 3.87
CA LEU A 214 11.45 -3.70 2.82
C LEU A 214 11.55 -2.22 2.45
N ALA A 215 11.94 -1.89 1.22
CA ALA A 215 12.10 -0.52 0.74
C ALA A 215 11.59 -0.41 -0.70
N GLU A 216 10.28 -0.17 -0.86
CA GLU A 216 9.63 -0.06 -2.16
C GLU A 216 10.01 1.25 -2.86
N GLY A 217 10.29 1.20 -4.16
CA GLY A 217 10.59 2.39 -4.97
C GLY A 217 11.96 3.01 -4.72
N SER A 218 12.92 2.28 -4.16
CA SER A 218 14.31 2.72 -4.08
C SER A 218 14.91 2.86 -5.48
N ASP A 219 15.39 4.07 -5.82
CA ASP A 219 15.96 4.36 -7.14
C ASP A 219 17.48 4.17 -7.17
N ASP A 220 18.14 4.19 -6.01
CA ASP A 220 19.60 4.18 -5.87
C ASP A 220 20.15 2.85 -5.35
N GLY A 221 19.30 1.84 -5.20
CA GLY A 221 19.68 0.53 -4.68
C GLY A 221 20.03 0.51 -3.19
N VAL A 222 19.89 1.65 -2.51
CA VAL A 222 20.10 1.71 -1.05
C VAL A 222 18.88 1.15 -0.34
N MET A 223 19.09 0.11 0.48
CA MET A 223 18.03 -0.64 1.15
C MET A 223 17.10 0.21 2.03
N THR A 224 17.50 1.44 2.38
CA THR A 224 16.74 2.35 3.26
C THR A 224 16.20 3.57 2.54
N SER A 225 16.34 3.66 1.21
CA SER A 225 15.91 4.84 0.43
C SER A 225 14.65 4.59 -0.41
N GLY A 226 13.75 3.79 0.09
CA GLY A 226 12.42 3.61 -0.50
C GLY A 226 11.58 4.89 -0.46
N LYS A 227 10.38 4.81 -1.02
CA LYS A 227 9.42 5.92 -1.09
C LYS A 227 8.13 5.55 -0.38
N SER A 228 7.67 6.42 0.52
CA SER A 228 6.33 6.27 1.10
C SER A 228 5.25 6.39 0.01
N LEU A 229 4.20 5.57 0.11
CA LEU A 229 3.01 5.69 -0.75
C LEU A 229 2.42 7.11 -0.71
N LEU A 230 2.55 7.79 0.42
CA LEU A 230 1.96 9.11 0.67
C LEU A 230 2.85 10.27 0.21
N GLU A 231 4.13 10.03 -0.09
CA GLU A 231 5.13 11.10 -0.29
C GLU A 231 4.79 12.01 -1.47
N ALA A 232 4.54 11.45 -2.64
CA ALA A 232 4.27 12.22 -3.85
C ALA A 232 2.98 13.04 -3.77
N GLY A 233 1.97 12.53 -3.07
CA GLY A 233 0.66 13.16 -2.91
C GLY A 233 0.49 13.97 -1.63
N PHE A 234 1.52 14.12 -0.79
CA PHE A 234 1.38 14.65 0.56
C PHE A 234 0.79 16.06 0.61
N ASN A 235 1.22 16.96 -0.27
CA ASN A 235 0.68 18.32 -0.34
C ASN A 235 -0.82 18.32 -0.69
N LYS A 236 -1.30 17.34 -1.48
CA LYS A 236 -2.70 17.22 -1.84
C LYS A 236 -3.55 16.69 -0.68
N LEU A 237 -2.98 15.86 0.18
CA LEU A 237 -3.63 15.49 1.45
C LEU A 237 -3.84 16.72 2.34
N LEU A 238 -2.84 17.60 2.43
CA LEU A 238 -2.97 18.86 3.17
C LEU A 238 -4.02 19.79 2.56
N ASP A 239 -4.12 19.87 1.23
CA ASP A 239 -5.13 20.66 0.54
C ASP A 239 -6.54 20.11 0.82
N ILE A 240 -6.72 18.80 0.78
CA ILE A 240 -7.99 18.15 1.15
C ILE A 240 -8.40 18.51 2.59
N GLU A 241 -7.47 18.45 3.54
CA GLU A 241 -7.73 18.82 4.94
C GLU A 241 -8.07 20.30 5.10
N LYS A 242 -7.32 21.19 4.43
CA LYS A 242 -7.57 22.64 4.48
C LYS A 242 -8.95 22.98 3.93
N VAL A 243 -9.34 22.37 2.80
CA VAL A 243 -10.65 22.61 2.17
C VAL A 243 -11.76 22.08 3.06
N SER A 244 -11.65 20.85 3.56
CA SER A 244 -12.66 20.25 4.44
C SER A 244 -12.76 20.97 5.78
N GLY A 245 -11.63 21.31 6.42
CA GLY A 245 -11.58 22.05 7.68
C GLY A 245 -12.08 23.46 7.52
N GLY A 246 -11.64 24.17 6.48
CA GLY A 246 -12.08 25.53 6.18
C GLY A 246 -13.58 25.63 5.87
N ALA A 247 -14.12 24.66 5.14
CA ALA A 247 -15.56 24.58 4.88
C ALA A 247 -16.36 24.36 6.16
N SER A 248 -15.89 23.44 7.02
CA SER A 248 -16.53 23.17 8.32
C SER A 248 -16.47 24.39 9.25
N GLU A 249 -15.33 25.06 9.32
CA GLU A 249 -15.18 26.30 10.12
C GLU A 249 -16.05 27.42 9.57
N GLY A 250 -16.09 27.59 8.23
CA GLY A 250 -16.96 28.55 7.57
C GLY A 250 -18.44 28.30 7.86
N PHE A 251 -18.86 27.03 7.86
CA PHE A 251 -20.21 26.62 8.23
C PHE A 251 -20.51 27.00 9.69
N LEU A 252 -19.62 26.67 10.63
CA LEU A 252 -19.79 26.99 12.04
C LEU A 252 -19.85 28.50 12.27
N LYS A 253 -18.98 29.29 11.60
CA LYS A 253 -18.99 30.76 11.68
C LYS A 253 -20.26 31.36 11.09
N ASN A 254 -20.80 30.81 10.01
CA ASN A 254 -22.05 31.26 9.43
C ASN A 254 -23.28 30.84 10.24
N ALA A 255 -23.21 29.67 10.90
CA ALA A 255 -24.26 29.18 11.79
C ALA A 255 -24.30 30.00 13.12
N SER A 256 -23.15 30.44 13.61
CA SER A 256 -23.04 31.36 14.74
C SER A 256 -23.24 32.78 14.23
N ARG A 257 -24.30 33.47 14.71
CA ARG A 257 -24.59 34.84 14.34
C ARG A 257 -23.43 35.74 14.73
N GLN A 258 -22.66 36.25 13.75
CA GLN A 258 -21.64 37.28 14.00
C GLN A 258 -22.32 38.63 14.03
N LEU A 259 -22.54 39.15 15.21
CA LEU A 259 -23.14 40.45 15.42
C LEU A 259 -22.03 41.50 15.49
N ASN A 260 -22.09 42.50 14.61
CA ASN A 260 -21.27 43.70 14.67
C ASN A 260 -22.07 44.87 15.24
N TYR A 261 -21.61 45.42 16.35
CA TYR A 261 -22.21 46.60 16.97
C TYR A 261 -21.38 47.81 16.61
N SER A 262 -21.96 48.73 15.85
CA SER A 262 -21.36 50.03 15.54
C SER A 262 -21.96 51.12 16.42
N PHE A 263 -21.11 51.83 17.12
CA PHE A 263 -21.53 52.99 17.92
C PHE A 263 -21.25 54.28 17.15
N SER A 264 -22.16 55.27 17.26
CA SER A 264 -21.95 56.57 16.64
C SER A 264 -20.86 57.34 17.39
N GLU A 265 -20.16 58.27 16.71
CA GLU A 265 -19.14 59.14 17.32
C GLU A 265 -19.69 60.00 18.52
N LYS A 266 -20.97 60.17 18.57
CA LYS A 266 -21.64 60.93 19.64
C LYS A 266 -22.05 60.05 20.82
N THR A 267 -21.74 58.80 20.84
CA THR A 267 -22.11 57.85 21.91
C THR A 267 -21.37 58.22 23.19
N ASN A 268 -22.08 58.48 24.24
CA ASN A 268 -21.50 58.74 25.56
C ASN A 268 -21.31 57.42 26.30
N PHE A 269 -20.08 56.88 26.27
CA PHE A 269 -19.73 55.63 26.90
C PHE A 269 -19.88 55.64 28.43
N SER A 270 -19.71 56.81 29.08
CA SER A 270 -19.95 56.96 30.52
C SER A 270 -21.45 56.78 30.88
N ALA A 271 -22.34 57.35 30.08
CA ALA A 271 -23.78 57.15 30.23
C ALA A 271 -24.20 55.72 29.95
N LEU A 272 -23.57 55.06 28.96
CA LEU A 272 -23.80 53.64 28.61
C LEU A 272 -23.33 52.70 29.75
N ALA A 273 -22.14 52.90 30.32
CA ALA A 273 -21.64 52.15 31.46
C ALA A 273 -22.57 52.27 32.68
N LYS A 274 -23.05 53.51 32.97
CA LYS A 274 -24.00 53.76 34.03
C LYS A 274 -25.38 53.11 33.81
N ALA A 275 -25.81 53.01 32.54
CA ALA A 275 -27.07 52.35 32.18
C ALA A 275 -26.92 50.79 32.31
N LEU A 276 -25.74 50.24 32.07
CA LEU A 276 -25.44 48.85 32.29
C LEU A 276 -25.07 48.52 33.74
N GLY A 277 -24.97 49.52 34.61
CA GLY A 277 -24.64 49.33 36.02
C GLY A 277 -23.20 48.95 36.29
N VAL A 278 -22.27 49.26 35.37
CA VAL A 278 -20.86 48.91 35.45
C VAL A 278 -19.97 50.16 35.47
N ALA A 279 -18.74 50.02 35.97
CA ALA A 279 -17.74 51.07 35.88
C ALA A 279 -17.27 51.28 34.45
N GLU A 280 -16.83 52.46 34.04
CA GLU A 280 -16.36 52.74 32.68
C GLU A 280 -15.27 51.79 32.21
N GLY A 281 -14.32 51.42 33.10
CA GLY A 281 -13.25 50.46 32.80
C GLY A 281 -13.72 49.01 32.58
N GLN A 282 -14.95 48.67 32.97
CA GLN A 282 -15.56 47.34 32.82
C GLN A 282 -16.57 47.27 31.67
N LEU A 283 -16.78 48.38 30.95
CA LEU A 283 -17.75 48.48 29.88
C LEU A 283 -17.48 47.49 28.76
N ALA A 284 -16.21 47.33 28.36
CA ALA A 284 -15.82 46.39 27.31
C ALA A 284 -16.14 44.92 27.70
N GLU A 285 -15.89 44.55 28.94
CA GLU A 285 -16.20 43.24 29.49
C GLU A 285 -17.72 42.99 29.59
N ALA A 286 -18.48 43.98 30.00
CA ALA A 286 -19.94 43.88 30.06
C ALA A 286 -20.58 43.74 28.66
N LEU A 287 -20.03 44.43 27.66
CA LEU A 287 -20.46 44.29 26.28
C LEU A 287 -20.09 42.91 25.71
N ASP A 288 -18.88 42.42 25.99
CA ASP A 288 -18.44 41.05 25.59
C ASP A 288 -19.34 39.97 26.23
N GLN A 289 -19.68 40.13 27.52
CA GLN A 289 -20.62 39.21 28.19
C GLN A 289 -22.02 39.25 27.56
N GLN A 290 -22.48 40.43 27.13
CA GLN A 290 -23.77 40.58 26.46
C GLN A 290 -23.74 39.89 25.08
N VAL A 291 -22.66 40.02 24.32
CA VAL A 291 -22.47 39.33 23.04
C VAL A 291 -22.39 37.82 23.24
N ARG A 292 -21.68 37.34 24.26
CA ARG A 292 -21.65 35.92 24.61
C ARG A 292 -23.02 35.36 24.93
N ARG A 293 -23.81 36.06 25.76
CA ARG A 293 -25.19 35.65 26.07
C ARG A 293 -26.07 35.56 24.83
N LEU A 294 -25.89 36.47 23.87
CA LEU A 294 -26.61 36.46 22.60
C LEU A 294 -26.20 35.29 21.71
N ASN A 295 -24.94 34.90 21.78
CA ASN A 295 -24.42 33.74 21.01
C ASN A 295 -24.76 32.39 21.65
N ASP A 296 -24.95 32.35 22.96
CA ASP A 296 -25.24 31.11 23.70
C ASP A 296 -26.72 30.70 23.63
N SER A 297 -27.62 31.56 23.13
CA SER A 297 -29.03 31.24 23.04
C SER A 297 -29.56 31.34 21.62
N THR A 298 -30.46 30.42 21.28
CA THR A 298 -31.05 30.29 19.93
C THR A 298 -32.02 31.44 19.58
N ASP A 299 -32.63 32.04 20.58
CA ASP A 299 -33.68 33.08 20.46
C ASP A 299 -33.34 34.31 21.31
N SER A 300 -32.31 35.06 20.90
CA SER A 300 -31.94 36.29 21.61
C SER A 300 -32.21 37.53 20.77
N ALA A 301 -32.85 38.50 21.39
CA ALA A 301 -33.08 39.84 20.84
C ALA A 301 -32.18 40.85 21.54
N SER A 302 -31.55 41.74 20.79
CA SER A 302 -30.79 42.86 21.29
C SER A 302 -31.53 44.16 20.97
N PHE A 303 -31.71 45.02 21.97
CA PHE A 303 -32.31 46.33 21.81
C PHE A 303 -31.25 47.41 21.95
N MET A 304 -31.14 48.29 20.95
CA MET A 304 -30.19 49.39 20.94
C MET A 304 -30.91 50.74 20.74
N GLN A 305 -30.49 51.75 21.47
CA GLN A 305 -31.06 53.11 21.36
C GLN A 305 -30.27 53.98 20.39
N ALA A 306 -29.00 53.78 20.22
CA ALA A 306 -28.12 54.53 19.30
C ALA A 306 -27.03 53.61 18.74
N GLY A 307 -27.12 53.25 17.47
CA GLY A 307 -26.18 52.38 16.79
C GLY A 307 -26.89 51.48 15.79
N THR A 308 -26.12 50.76 14.99
CA THR A 308 -26.61 49.73 14.06
C THR A 308 -26.03 48.40 14.43
N ALA A 309 -26.83 47.34 14.36
CA ALA A 309 -26.36 45.97 14.45
C ALA A 309 -26.50 45.30 13.07
N GLU A 310 -25.43 44.78 12.58
CA GLU A 310 -25.41 44.05 11.31
C GLU A 310 -24.96 42.64 11.56
N VAL A 311 -25.61 41.68 10.90
CA VAL A 311 -25.15 40.32 10.86
C VAL A 311 -24.18 40.21 9.70
N LEU A 312 -22.91 39.97 10.02
CA LEU A 312 -21.89 39.69 9.00
C LEU A 312 -22.10 38.28 8.49
N SER A 313 -22.58 38.15 7.26
CA SER A 313 -22.66 36.87 6.57
C SER A 313 -21.56 36.79 5.50
N VAL A 314 -20.81 35.75 5.52
CA VAL A 314 -19.85 35.42 4.45
C VAL A 314 -20.52 34.40 3.54
N ALA A 315 -20.58 34.70 2.23
CA ALA A 315 -21.06 33.72 1.26
C ALA A 315 -20.15 32.49 1.31
N ALA A 316 -20.71 31.36 1.67
CA ALA A 316 -19.96 30.10 1.68
C ALA A 316 -19.63 29.73 0.23
N ALA A 317 -18.36 29.68 -0.11
CA ALA A 317 -17.93 29.08 -1.37
C ALA A 317 -18.19 27.58 -1.35
N ASP A 318 -18.59 27.00 -2.48
CA ASP A 318 -18.72 25.54 -2.62
C ASP A 318 -17.33 24.88 -2.54
N PRO A 319 -17.04 24.06 -1.54
CA PRO A 319 -15.73 23.40 -1.39
C PRO A 319 -15.56 22.19 -2.31
N GLU A 320 -16.66 21.63 -2.85
CA GLU A 320 -16.65 20.36 -3.56
C GLU A 320 -15.73 20.35 -4.79
N PRO A 321 -15.74 21.34 -5.71
CA PRO A 321 -14.87 21.33 -6.88
C PRO A 321 -13.39 21.32 -6.53
N THR A 322 -12.97 22.11 -5.54
CA THR A 322 -11.58 22.21 -5.09
C THR A 322 -11.15 20.93 -4.38
N TRP A 323 -11.99 20.40 -3.51
CA TRP A 323 -11.77 19.14 -2.81
C TRP A 323 -11.63 17.98 -3.81
N ARG A 324 -12.53 17.90 -4.80
CA ARG A 324 -12.52 16.86 -5.83
C ARG A 324 -11.25 16.92 -6.70
N THR A 325 -10.79 18.12 -7.05
CA THR A 325 -9.54 18.31 -7.79
C THR A 325 -8.35 17.80 -6.99
N ALA A 326 -8.22 18.23 -5.73
CA ALA A 326 -7.13 17.79 -4.86
C ALA A 326 -7.14 16.26 -4.64
N LEU A 327 -8.33 15.67 -4.47
CA LEU A 327 -8.49 14.22 -4.37
C LEU A 327 -8.08 13.50 -5.65
N SER A 328 -8.45 14.01 -6.82
CA SER A 328 -8.06 13.40 -8.11
C SER A 328 -6.55 13.46 -8.33
N GLU A 329 -5.90 14.56 -7.98
CA GLU A 329 -4.44 14.69 -8.04
C GLU A 329 -3.74 13.75 -7.06
N PHE A 330 -4.28 13.57 -5.86
CA PHE A 330 -3.77 12.58 -4.90
C PHE A 330 -3.92 11.15 -5.44
N CYS A 331 -5.09 10.79 -5.97
CA CYS A 331 -5.33 9.47 -6.54
C CYS A 331 -4.41 9.16 -7.72
N ALA A 332 -3.97 10.17 -8.48
CA ALA A 332 -2.98 9.99 -9.53
C ALA A 332 -1.60 9.57 -9.01
N THR A 333 -1.26 9.91 -7.76
CA THR A 333 0.03 9.55 -7.14
C THR A 333 0.02 8.16 -6.49
N VAL A 334 -1.13 7.71 -5.99
CA VAL A 334 -1.25 6.42 -5.27
C VAL A 334 -1.82 5.28 -6.12
N PRO A 335 -1.86 5.37 -7.42
CA PRO A 335 -2.54 4.65 -8.49
C PRO A 335 -3.80 3.85 -8.05
N ILE A 336 -4.62 4.49 -7.20
CA ILE A 336 -5.92 3.95 -6.76
C ILE A 336 -7.04 4.80 -7.40
N PRO A 337 -7.99 4.21 -8.13
CA PRO A 337 -9.12 4.97 -8.66
C PRO A 337 -9.89 5.68 -7.55
N VAL A 338 -10.34 6.92 -7.82
CA VAL A 338 -11.08 7.73 -6.83
C VAL A 338 -12.26 6.97 -6.22
N LYS A 339 -12.96 6.19 -7.04
CA LYS A 339 -14.11 5.38 -6.60
C LYS A 339 -13.73 4.29 -5.60
N GLU A 340 -12.60 3.62 -5.86
CA GLU A 340 -12.08 2.58 -4.97
C GLU A 340 -11.57 3.19 -3.66
N LEU A 341 -11.00 4.39 -3.73
CA LEU A 341 -10.47 5.07 -2.55
C LEU A 341 -11.55 5.58 -1.61
N VAL A 342 -12.56 6.30 -2.14
CA VAL A 342 -13.58 6.98 -1.32
C VAL A 342 -15.00 6.39 -1.45
N GLY A 343 -15.20 5.35 -2.25
CA GLY A 343 -16.48 4.65 -2.37
C GLY A 343 -17.54 5.42 -3.18
N MET A 344 -17.14 6.28 -4.11
CA MET A 344 -18.10 7.00 -4.96
C MET A 344 -18.78 6.05 -5.96
N GLN A 345 -20.11 6.07 -6.01
CA GLN A 345 -20.88 5.32 -7.00
C GLN A 345 -20.96 6.10 -8.32
N THR A 346 -20.57 5.47 -9.41
CA THR A 346 -20.78 5.96 -10.78
C THR A 346 -21.30 4.80 -11.63
N GLY A 347 -21.76 5.08 -12.87
CA GLY A 347 -22.40 4.09 -13.72
C GLY A 347 -21.59 2.79 -13.89
N GLU A 348 -22.29 1.68 -14.02
CA GLU A 348 -21.79 0.29 -13.98
C GLU A 348 -20.61 0.02 -14.93
N ARG A 349 -20.65 0.56 -16.15
CA ARG A 349 -19.61 0.33 -17.17
C ARG A 349 -18.26 0.96 -16.80
N ALA A 350 -18.27 2.20 -16.31
CA ALA A 350 -17.05 2.88 -15.85
C ALA A 350 -16.47 2.21 -14.58
N SER A 351 -17.34 1.63 -13.75
CA SER A 351 -16.94 0.87 -12.57
C SER A 351 -16.15 -0.40 -12.91
N THR A 352 -16.53 -1.10 -13.98
CA THR A 352 -15.86 -2.34 -14.42
C THR A 352 -14.46 -2.07 -14.97
N GLU A 353 -14.28 -1.00 -15.73
CA GLU A 353 -12.97 -0.62 -16.28
C GLU A 353 -12.01 -0.16 -15.17
N ASP A 354 -12.49 0.64 -14.21
CA ASP A 354 -11.71 1.08 -13.05
C ASP A 354 -11.28 -0.12 -12.18
N ALA A 355 -12.20 -1.07 -11.93
CA ALA A 355 -11.90 -2.29 -11.18
C ALA A 355 -10.84 -3.16 -11.87
N LYS A 356 -10.92 -3.30 -13.21
CA LYS A 356 -9.89 -4.01 -13.99
C LYS A 356 -8.55 -3.26 -13.97
N GLY A 357 -8.55 -1.94 -14.08
CA GLY A 357 -7.35 -1.11 -13.95
C GLY A 357 -6.71 -1.29 -12.58
N TRP A 358 -7.52 -1.21 -11.53
CA TRP A 358 -7.08 -1.43 -10.16
C TRP A 358 -6.55 -2.86 -9.94
N GLY A 359 -7.21 -3.87 -10.49
CA GLY A 359 -6.74 -5.25 -10.49
C GLY A 359 -5.34 -5.41 -11.09
N ARG A 360 -5.07 -4.74 -12.25
CA ARG A 360 -3.73 -4.75 -12.87
C ARG A 360 -2.66 -4.12 -11.99
N THR A 361 -2.95 -2.99 -11.37
CA THR A 361 -2.02 -2.32 -10.45
C THR A 361 -1.65 -3.23 -9.28
N ARG A 362 -2.64 -3.85 -8.65
CA ARG A 362 -2.42 -4.81 -7.55
C ARG A 362 -1.61 -6.02 -8.00
N MET A 363 -1.93 -6.60 -9.17
CA MET A 363 -1.16 -7.73 -9.72
C MET A 363 0.28 -7.37 -10.06
N SER A 364 0.51 -6.16 -10.59
CA SER A 364 1.87 -5.68 -10.85
C SER A 364 2.70 -5.60 -9.56
N ARG A 365 2.12 -5.06 -8.48
CA ARG A 365 2.79 -4.98 -7.18
C ARG A 365 3.01 -6.37 -6.54
N ARG A 366 2.03 -7.30 -6.68
CA ARG A 366 2.17 -8.70 -6.24
C ARG A 366 3.32 -9.41 -6.93
N LYS A 367 3.37 -9.31 -8.28
CA LYS A 367 4.39 -10.00 -9.12
C LYS A 367 5.78 -9.38 -9.04
N GLY A 368 5.86 -8.09 -8.71
CA GLY A 368 7.13 -7.40 -8.46
C GLY A 368 7.46 -7.39 -6.98
N PHE A 369 7.38 -6.24 -6.34
CA PHE A 369 7.86 -5.98 -4.99
C PHE A 369 7.48 -7.05 -3.95
N LEU A 370 6.22 -7.49 -3.91
CA LEU A 370 5.81 -8.48 -2.91
C LEU A 370 6.40 -9.87 -3.16
N THR A 371 6.58 -10.26 -4.42
CA THR A 371 7.28 -11.50 -4.77
C THR A 371 8.73 -11.45 -4.33
N ASP A 372 9.42 -10.32 -4.55
CA ASP A 372 10.82 -10.13 -4.13
C ASP A 372 10.92 -10.22 -2.60
N VAL A 373 10.05 -9.55 -1.86
CA VAL A 373 10.00 -9.61 -0.39
C VAL A 373 9.81 -11.05 0.11
N ILE A 374 8.90 -11.81 -0.50
CA ILE A 374 8.65 -13.20 -0.09
C ILE A 374 9.86 -14.07 -0.43
N THR A 375 10.47 -13.85 -1.57
CA THR A 375 11.69 -14.53 -1.99
C THR A 375 12.82 -14.26 -0.99
N ASP A 376 13.00 -13.01 -0.56
CA ASP A 376 14.01 -12.64 0.43
C ASP A 376 13.75 -13.30 1.79
N VAL A 377 12.49 -13.34 2.23
CA VAL A 377 12.12 -14.02 3.49
C VAL A 377 12.41 -15.50 3.43
N VAL A 378 12.04 -16.18 2.34
CA VAL A 378 12.25 -17.61 2.16
C VAL A 378 13.74 -17.93 2.00
N SER A 379 14.46 -17.13 1.20
CA SER A 379 15.92 -17.25 1.03
C SER A 379 16.65 -17.08 2.35
N ARG A 380 16.25 -16.11 3.16
CA ARG A 380 16.80 -15.92 4.50
C ARG A 380 16.55 -17.13 5.41
N PHE A 381 15.38 -17.76 5.31
CA PHE A 381 15.08 -18.96 6.11
C PHE A 381 15.98 -20.13 5.76
N TRP A 382 16.27 -20.40 4.49
CA TRP A 382 17.19 -21.48 4.15
C TRP A 382 18.65 -21.14 4.43
N THR A 383 19.10 -19.92 4.18
CA THR A 383 20.46 -19.46 4.50
C THR A 383 20.77 -19.64 5.98
N LEU A 384 19.78 -19.38 6.86
CA LEU A 384 19.91 -19.55 8.29
C LEU A 384 19.71 -21.01 8.75
N GLY A 385 19.31 -21.94 7.87
CA GLY A 385 19.07 -23.34 8.19
C GLY A 385 17.72 -23.62 8.89
N ILE A 386 16.75 -22.68 8.82
CA ILE A 386 15.39 -22.89 9.33
C ILE A 386 14.62 -23.87 8.46
N ILE A 387 14.84 -23.81 7.14
CA ILE A 387 14.34 -24.77 6.14
C ILE A 387 15.50 -25.24 5.29
N PRO A 388 15.42 -26.42 4.64
CA PRO A 388 16.39 -26.80 3.63
C PRO A 388 16.30 -25.86 2.42
N PRO A 389 17.40 -25.65 1.67
CA PRO A 389 17.36 -24.88 0.44
C PRO A 389 16.42 -25.53 -0.57
N ALA A 390 15.81 -24.69 -1.43
CA ALA A 390 15.03 -25.18 -2.56
C ALA A 390 15.91 -25.88 -3.59
N GLN A 391 15.32 -26.72 -4.42
CA GLN A 391 16.02 -27.35 -5.53
C GLN A 391 16.51 -26.28 -6.50
N ASN A 392 17.80 -26.31 -6.88
CA ASN A 392 18.49 -25.29 -7.67
C ASN A 392 18.47 -23.86 -7.05
N GLU A 393 18.12 -23.71 -5.77
CA GLU A 393 17.97 -22.41 -5.08
C GLU A 393 16.96 -21.46 -5.75
N GLU A 394 16.02 -22.01 -6.51
CA GLU A 394 14.97 -21.28 -7.20
C GLU A 394 13.60 -21.52 -6.55
N ILE A 395 12.80 -20.47 -6.46
CA ILE A 395 11.41 -20.55 -5.98
C ILE A 395 10.48 -19.78 -6.90
N THR A 396 9.25 -20.23 -6.96
CA THR A 396 8.14 -19.53 -7.62
C THR A 396 7.08 -19.12 -6.59
N VAL A 397 6.70 -17.83 -6.57
CA VAL A 397 5.63 -17.34 -5.72
C VAL A 397 4.33 -17.27 -6.53
N GLY A 398 3.41 -18.15 -6.20
CA GLY A 398 2.12 -18.32 -6.90
C GLY A 398 1.01 -17.46 -6.31
N TRP A 399 0.70 -16.33 -6.93
CA TRP A 399 -0.45 -15.48 -6.57
C TRP A 399 -1.71 -15.92 -7.29
N SER A 400 -2.88 -15.79 -6.65
CA SER A 400 -4.16 -15.88 -7.35
C SER A 400 -4.30 -14.74 -8.37
N ASP A 401 -4.97 -15.02 -9.48
CA ASP A 401 -5.19 -14.01 -10.52
C ASP A 401 -6.40 -13.12 -10.16
N LEU A 402 -6.12 -11.87 -9.77
CA LEU A 402 -7.15 -10.86 -9.49
C LEU A 402 -7.91 -10.40 -10.75
N LEU A 403 -7.42 -10.74 -11.93
CA LEU A 403 -8.04 -10.43 -13.22
C LEU A 403 -8.78 -11.63 -13.80
N ALA A 404 -8.79 -12.76 -13.08
CA ALA A 404 -9.53 -13.94 -13.51
C ALA A 404 -11.00 -13.60 -13.73
N PRO A 405 -11.59 -14.04 -14.86
CA PRO A 405 -12.99 -13.77 -15.14
C PRO A 405 -13.89 -14.35 -14.05
N SER A 406 -14.90 -13.60 -13.66
CA SER A 406 -15.94 -14.09 -12.74
C SER A 406 -16.65 -15.31 -13.31
N GLN A 407 -17.32 -16.09 -12.47
CA GLN A 407 -18.09 -17.25 -12.95
C GLN A 407 -19.11 -16.87 -14.03
N ALA A 408 -19.75 -15.70 -13.91
CA ALA A 408 -20.67 -15.21 -14.93
C ALA A 408 -19.95 -14.87 -16.24
N GLU A 409 -18.75 -14.26 -16.18
CA GLU A 409 -17.93 -13.98 -17.37
C GLU A 409 -17.40 -15.28 -17.99
N LYS A 410 -17.02 -16.29 -17.21
CA LYS A 410 -16.62 -17.62 -17.70
C LYS A 410 -17.75 -18.28 -18.46
N ILE A 411 -18.96 -18.30 -17.90
CA ILE A 411 -20.15 -18.84 -18.58
C ILE A 411 -20.45 -18.08 -19.87
N ALA A 412 -20.38 -16.73 -19.83
CA ALA A 412 -20.61 -15.90 -21.03
C ALA A 412 -19.52 -16.12 -22.10
N ASN A 413 -18.28 -16.39 -21.72
CA ASN A 413 -17.20 -16.73 -22.63
C ASN A 413 -17.39 -18.11 -23.25
N MET A 414 -17.79 -19.11 -22.45
CA MET A 414 -18.15 -20.44 -22.97
C MET A 414 -19.29 -20.38 -23.98
N ASP A 415 -20.34 -19.60 -23.68
CA ASP A 415 -21.49 -19.41 -24.57
C ASP A 415 -21.05 -18.78 -25.91
N LYS A 416 -20.23 -17.74 -25.87
CA LYS A 416 -19.67 -17.13 -27.08
C LYS A 416 -18.81 -18.10 -27.90
N LEU A 417 -17.98 -18.90 -27.25
CA LEU A 417 -17.16 -19.91 -27.93
C LEU A 417 -18.02 -21.03 -28.53
N ALA A 418 -19.06 -21.47 -27.83
CA ALA A 418 -20.03 -22.43 -28.34
C ALA A 418 -20.78 -21.88 -29.57
N ASP A 419 -21.18 -20.60 -29.55
CA ASP A 419 -21.75 -19.87 -30.68
C ASP A 419 -20.81 -19.85 -31.88
N VAL A 420 -19.52 -19.58 -31.69
CA VAL A 420 -18.50 -19.60 -32.72
C VAL A 420 -18.33 -21.02 -33.28
N ALA A 421 -18.32 -22.04 -32.43
CA ALA A 421 -18.26 -23.45 -32.86
C ALA A 421 -19.43 -23.82 -33.76
N VAL A 422 -20.67 -23.48 -33.39
CA VAL A 422 -21.88 -23.71 -34.19
C VAL A 422 -21.82 -22.95 -35.53
N LYS A 423 -21.48 -21.66 -35.50
CA LYS A 423 -21.40 -20.83 -36.73
C LYS A 423 -20.32 -21.34 -37.69
N SER A 424 -19.16 -21.75 -37.16
CA SER A 424 -18.09 -22.30 -38.02
C SER A 424 -18.45 -23.66 -38.60
N THR A 425 -19.12 -24.51 -37.83
CA THR A 425 -19.63 -25.80 -38.33
C THR A 425 -20.65 -25.59 -39.47
N ASN A 426 -21.55 -24.65 -39.31
CA ASN A 426 -22.56 -24.32 -40.32
C ASN A 426 -21.92 -23.71 -41.60
N ALA A 427 -20.87 -22.89 -41.46
CA ALA A 427 -20.23 -22.21 -42.60
C ALA A 427 -19.21 -23.08 -43.34
N PHE A 428 -18.46 -23.92 -42.59
CA PHE A 428 -17.30 -24.61 -43.15
C PHE A 428 -17.40 -26.16 -43.01
N GLY A 429 -18.48 -26.69 -42.47
CA GLY A 429 -18.67 -28.12 -42.23
C GLY A 429 -17.81 -28.73 -41.11
N ARG A 430 -17.02 -27.91 -40.40
CA ARG A 430 -16.23 -28.30 -39.26
C ARG A 430 -16.15 -27.19 -38.21
N SER A 431 -16.07 -27.55 -36.96
CA SER A 431 -15.92 -26.59 -35.90
C SER A 431 -14.51 -25.98 -35.92
N ALA A 432 -14.42 -24.66 -35.78
CA ALA A 432 -13.16 -23.94 -35.58
C ALA A 432 -12.63 -24.03 -34.13
N ILE A 433 -13.49 -24.47 -33.19
CA ILE A 433 -13.20 -24.54 -31.75
C ILE A 433 -13.64 -25.91 -31.26
N THR A 434 -12.76 -26.59 -30.52
CA THR A 434 -13.03 -27.91 -29.94
C THR A 434 -13.84 -27.80 -28.65
N GLU A 435 -14.50 -28.90 -28.25
CA GLU A 435 -15.24 -28.98 -27.01
C GLU A 435 -14.33 -28.73 -25.79
N ASN A 436 -13.10 -29.26 -25.82
CA ASN A 436 -12.12 -29.07 -24.75
C ASN A 436 -11.64 -27.62 -24.64
N GLU A 437 -11.56 -26.84 -25.73
CA GLU A 437 -11.26 -25.41 -25.70
C GLU A 437 -12.42 -24.61 -25.08
N ILE A 438 -13.67 -24.98 -25.36
CA ILE A 438 -14.83 -24.37 -24.70
C ILE A 438 -14.83 -24.69 -23.20
N ARG A 439 -14.55 -25.91 -22.82
CA ARG A 439 -14.43 -26.32 -21.42
C ARG A 439 -13.29 -25.63 -20.70
N ALA A 440 -12.14 -25.48 -21.38
CA ALA A 440 -10.96 -24.77 -20.85
C ALA A 440 -11.30 -23.30 -20.55
N ALA A 441 -12.11 -22.61 -21.36
CA ALA A 441 -12.56 -21.25 -21.10
C ALA A 441 -13.42 -21.13 -19.83
N GLY A 442 -14.06 -22.22 -19.41
CA GLY A 442 -14.81 -22.34 -18.16
C GLY A 442 -14.00 -22.93 -17.00
N GLU A 443 -12.70 -23.20 -17.21
CA GLU A 443 -11.84 -23.92 -16.25
C GLU A 443 -12.41 -25.31 -15.86
N LEU A 444 -13.12 -25.94 -16.78
CA LEU A 444 -13.63 -27.27 -16.61
C LEU A 444 -12.58 -28.30 -17.05
N GLN A 445 -12.56 -29.44 -16.39
CA GLN A 445 -11.67 -30.57 -16.75
C GLN A 445 -11.92 -30.98 -18.21
N PRO A 446 -10.86 -31.25 -19.00
CA PRO A 446 -11.03 -31.77 -20.34
C PRO A 446 -11.78 -33.11 -20.32
N LEU A 447 -12.61 -33.34 -21.32
CA LEU A 447 -13.18 -34.66 -21.51
C LEU A 447 -12.08 -35.64 -21.92
N PRO A 448 -12.12 -36.89 -21.47
CA PRO A 448 -11.24 -37.91 -21.98
C PRO A 448 -11.43 -38.01 -23.51
N GLU A 449 -10.32 -38.16 -24.26
CA GLU A 449 -10.42 -38.47 -25.67
C GLU A 449 -11.18 -39.79 -25.80
N LEU A 450 -12.32 -39.74 -26.48
CA LEU A 450 -13.07 -40.92 -26.82
C LEU A 450 -12.34 -41.59 -27.98
N ASP A 451 -12.01 -42.87 -27.87
CA ASP A 451 -11.52 -43.64 -29.00
C ASP A 451 -12.57 -43.62 -30.11
N ASP A 452 -12.13 -43.64 -31.38
CA ASP A 452 -13.04 -43.54 -32.55
C ASP A 452 -14.13 -44.65 -32.56
N GLU A 453 -13.92 -45.70 -31.79
CA GLU A 453 -14.87 -46.80 -31.61
C GLU A 453 -16.08 -46.46 -30.69
N ASP A 454 -15.87 -45.50 -29.76
CA ASP A 454 -16.90 -45.10 -28.77
C ASP A 454 -17.79 -43.97 -29.27
N LEU A 455 -17.53 -43.43 -30.46
CA LEU A 455 -18.34 -42.38 -31.05
C LEU A 455 -19.70 -42.95 -31.56
N PRO A 456 -20.82 -42.27 -31.26
CA PRO A 456 -22.10 -42.62 -31.89
C PRO A 456 -21.99 -42.59 -33.40
N ASP A 457 -22.63 -43.54 -34.08
CA ASP A 457 -22.50 -43.74 -35.56
C ASP A 457 -22.73 -42.50 -36.43
N GLY A 458 -23.36 -41.46 -35.92
CA GLY A 458 -23.51 -40.15 -36.58
C GLY A 458 -22.32 -39.22 -36.48
N ASN A 459 -21.36 -39.47 -35.60
CA ASN A 459 -20.20 -38.62 -35.32
C ASN A 459 -18.86 -39.23 -35.68
N LYS A 460 -18.85 -40.45 -36.24
CA LYS A 460 -17.62 -41.09 -36.75
C LYS A 460 -17.07 -40.24 -37.91
N PRO A 461 -15.74 -39.96 -37.93
CA PRO A 461 -15.14 -39.29 -39.08
C PRO A 461 -15.39 -40.13 -40.35
N LYS A 462 -15.90 -39.50 -41.39
CA LYS A 462 -16.05 -40.18 -42.69
C LYS A 462 -14.65 -40.57 -43.17
N PRO A 463 -14.46 -41.82 -43.66
CA PRO A 463 -13.18 -42.25 -44.17
C PRO A 463 -12.74 -41.31 -45.28
N ASP A 464 -11.48 -40.90 -45.24
CA ASP A 464 -10.89 -39.99 -46.23
C ASP A 464 -10.95 -40.68 -47.61
N PRO A 465 -11.62 -40.12 -48.60
CA PRO A 465 -11.73 -40.74 -49.94
C PRO A 465 -10.40 -40.79 -50.67
N LEU A 466 -9.31 -40.27 -50.14
CA LEU A 466 -7.95 -40.30 -50.66
C LEU A 466 -7.01 -41.22 -49.84
N ALA A 467 -7.51 -41.91 -48.83
CA ALA A 467 -6.70 -42.88 -48.08
C ALA A 467 -6.42 -44.09 -48.98
N ASP A 468 -5.14 -44.40 -49.19
CA ASP A 468 -4.67 -45.52 -49.97
C ASP A 468 -5.08 -46.87 -49.30
N PRO A 469 -5.86 -47.74 -49.99
CA PRO A 469 -6.39 -48.96 -49.39
C PRO A 469 -5.30 -49.97 -48.92
N GLN A 470 -4.03 -49.66 -49.17
CA GLN A 470 -2.93 -50.53 -48.74
C GLN A 470 -2.38 -50.27 -47.38
N SER A 471 -2.76 -49.14 -46.73
CA SER A 471 -2.25 -48.82 -45.36
C SER A 471 -3.09 -49.45 -44.23
N GLU A 472 -4.30 -49.91 -44.52
CA GLU A 472 -5.15 -50.57 -43.49
C GLU A 472 -4.89 -52.06 -43.35
N ALA A 473 -4.23 -52.70 -44.34
CA ALA A 473 -3.93 -54.13 -44.26
C ALA A 473 -2.70 -54.47 -43.41
N GLU A 474 -1.81 -53.49 -43.13
CA GLU A 474 -0.63 -53.73 -42.30
C GLU A 474 -0.89 -53.54 -40.79
N LYS A 475 -2.02 -52.91 -40.38
CA LYS A 475 -2.35 -52.74 -38.95
C LYS A 475 -3.18 -53.88 -38.34
N SER A 476 -3.69 -54.80 -39.16
CA SER A 476 -4.51 -55.92 -38.66
C SER A 476 -3.76 -57.27 -38.65
N GLY A 477 -2.46 -57.28 -38.87
CA GLY A 477 -1.67 -58.49 -39.12
C GLY A 477 -0.61 -58.81 -38.08
N ASP A 478 -0.74 -58.47 -36.82
CA ASP A 478 0.21 -58.94 -35.82
C ASP A 478 -0.45 -59.27 -34.47
N THR A 479 -1.24 -60.34 -34.48
CA THR A 479 -1.59 -61.08 -33.27
C THR A 479 -1.80 -62.53 -33.62
N THR A 480 -0.71 -63.32 -33.74
CA THR A 480 -0.72 -64.74 -33.44
C THR A 480 0.69 -65.26 -33.24
N VAL A 481 0.87 -65.94 -32.09
CA VAL A 481 1.67 -67.18 -31.82
C VAL A 481 3.18 -66.93 -31.67
N GLU A 482 3.85 -67.24 -30.56
CA GLU A 482 4.04 -68.58 -29.98
C GLU A 482 4.85 -68.56 -28.68
N SER A 483 4.47 -69.49 -27.86
CA SER A 483 5.13 -70.32 -26.84
C SER A 483 5.95 -69.71 -25.75
#